data_748b9314890a68ef70759345e148da17
#
_entry.id   748b9314890a68ef70759345e148da17
#
_cell.length_a   1.000
_cell.length_b   1.000
_cell.length_c   1.000
_cell.angle_alpha   90.00
_cell.angle_beta   90.00
_cell.angle_gamma   90.00
#
_symmetry.space_group_name_H-M   'P 1'
#
loop_
_entity.id
_entity.type
_entity.pdbx_description
1 polymer ?
#
loop_
_entity_poly.entity_id
_entity_poly.type
_entity_poly.pdbx_seq_one_letter_code
_entity_poly.pdbx_strand_id
1 'polypeptide(L)'
;MAGERRDELGGSVFYSLHDELGANVPQPNLEEVKNQIFALTDCINEGLVFSCHDIADGGVASTLAEMTFGNGIGCDITINSDLPTFKILFSETGGFVLEVSPENADAVISNFSKYGSDVFQIGTTGSNTIQINRVVDIVVSDAKETWANGLREKL
;
A
#
# COMPACT_ATOMS: atom_id res chain seq x y z
N MET A 1 7.71 0.69 -0.32
CA MET A 1 6.72 -0.41 -0.31
C MET A 1 7.47 -1.74 -0.33
N ALA A 2 7.15 -2.61 0.59
CA ALA A 2 7.61 -4.01 0.60
C ALA A 2 6.51 -4.90 0.00
N GLY A 3 6.92 -5.95 -0.75
CA GLY A 3 6.03 -6.87 -1.46
C GLY A 3 5.75 -6.45 -2.90
N GLU A 4 5.91 -7.39 -3.81
CA GLU A 4 5.58 -7.20 -5.22
C GLU A 4 4.07 -7.24 -5.47
N ARG A 5 3.61 -6.46 -6.46
CA ARG A 5 2.23 -6.57 -6.93
C ARG A 5 2.10 -7.74 -7.89
N ARG A 6 1.10 -8.59 -7.69
CA ARG A 6 0.84 -9.80 -8.48
C ARG A 6 -0.54 -9.76 -9.12
N ASP A 7 -0.76 -10.59 -10.12
CA ASP A 7 -2.08 -10.77 -10.75
C ASP A 7 -2.99 -11.63 -9.86
N GLU A 8 -3.39 -11.07 -8.72
CA GLU A 8 -4.12 -11.77 -7.66
C GLU A 8 -5.33 -10.94 -7.17
N LEU A 9 -6.24 -10.62 -8.09
CA LEU A 9 -7.47 -9.88 -7.80
C LEU A 9 -8.66 -10.75 -7.41
N GLY A 10 -8.53 -12.08 -7.48
CA GLY A 10 -9.62 -12.98 -7.13
C GLY A 10 -10.06 -12.82 -5.68
N GLY A 11 -11.36 -12.68 -5.45
CA GLY A 11 -11.96 -12.45 -4.14
C GLY A 11 -11.80 -11.04 -3.58
N SER A 12 -11.18 -10.11 -4.33
CA SER A 12 -10.93 -8.74 -3.87
C SER A 12 -12.20 -7.91 -3.75
N VAL A 13 -12.12 -6.87 -2.92
CA VAL A 13 -13.17 -5.83 -2.84
C VAL A 13 -13.42 -5.20 -4.22
N PHE A 14 -12.35 -4.97 -5.00
CA PHE A 14 -12.49 -4.41 -6.35
C PHE A 14 -13.39 -5.27 -7.24
N TYR A 15 -13.18 -6.58 -7.32
CA TYR A 15 -14.04 -7.46 -8.12
C TYR A 15 -15.45 -7.55 -7.57
N SER A 16 -15.62 -7.52 -6.25
CA SER A 16 -16.95 -7.54 -5.64
C SER A 16 -17.79 -6.31 -6.00
N LEU A 17 -17.18 -5.15 -6.27
CA LEU A 17 -17.87 -3.95 -6.75
C LEU A 17 -18.36 -4.07 -8.21
N HIS A 18 -17.86 -5.05 -8.94
CA HIS A 18 -18.24 -5.35 -10.33
C HIS A 18 -19.02 -6.65 -10.47
N ASP A 19 -19.53 -7.22 -9.36
CA ASP A 19 -20.23 -8.52 -9.32
C ASP A 19 -19.36 -9.66 -9.89
N GLU A 20 -18.05 -9.56 -9.76
CA GLU A 20 -17.07 -10.54 -10.23
C GLU A 20 -16.38 -11.22 -9.03
N LEU A 21 -16.01 -12.49 -9.21
CA LEU A 21 -15.24 -13.22 -8.20
C LEU A 21 -13.75 -13.32 -8.56
N GLY A 22 -13.47 -13.48 -9.85
CA GLY A 22 -12.12 -13.76 -10.34
C GLY A 22 -11.61 -15.16 -9.98
N ALA A 23 -10.48 -15.54 -10.56
CA ALA A 23 -9.90 -16.87 -10.37
C ALA A 23 -8.57 -16.87 -9.60
N ASN A 24 -7.79 -15.79 -9.73
CA ASN A 24 -6.45 -15.70 -9.14
C ASN A 24 -6.55 -15.04 -7.76
N VAL A 25 -6.74 -15.84 -6.72
CA VAL A 25 -6.74 -15.35 -5.32
C VAL A 25 -5.31 -15.18 -4.82
N PRO A 26 -5.07 -14.28 -3.84
CA PRO A 26 -3.76 -14.11 -3.22
C PRO A 26 -3.18 -15.42 -2.70
N GLN A 27 -1.92 -15.67 -3.04
CA GLN A 27 -1.17 -16.84 -2.61
C GLN A 27 0.03 -16.38 -1.76
N PRO A 28 -0.13 -16.27 -0.43
CA PRO A 28 0.93 -15.74 0.42
C PRO A 28 2.12 -16.71 0.47
N ASN A 29 3.32 -16.18 0.23
CA ASN A 29 4.56 -16.87 0.54
C ASN A 29 4.90 -16.60 2.02
N LEU A 30 4.72 -17.60 2.87
CA LEU A 30 4.87 -17.46 4.33
C LEU A 30 6.29 -17.06 4.74
N GLU A 31 7.32 -17.49 4.00
CA GLU A 31 8.70 -17.10 4.29
C GLU A 31 8.95 -15.64 3.93
N GLU A 32 8.46 -15.20 2.78
CA GLU A 32 8.53 -13.80 2.36
C GLU A 32 7.82 -12.88 3.37
N VAL A 33 6.58 -13.21 3.75
CA VAL A 33 5.80 -12.46 4.74
C VAL A 33 6.53 -12.38 6.08
N LYS A 34 7.05 -13.50 6.57
CA LYS A 34 7.85 -13.57 7.81
C LYS A 34 9.07 -12.64 7.73
N ASN A 35 9.81 -12.69 6.62
CA ASN A 35 11.01 -11.88 6.42
C ASN A 35 10.67 -10.38 6.36
N GLN A 36 9.59 -10.02 5.69
CA GLN A 36 9.09 -8.64 5.67
C GLN A 36 8.70 -8.14 7.06
N ILE A 37 8.01 -8.97 7.87
CA ILE A 37 7.62 -8.63 9.24
C ILE A 37 8.86 -8.38 10.12
N PHE A 38 9.87 -9.24 10.06
CA PHE A 38 11.08 -9.06 10.84
C PHE A 38 11.85 -7.81 10.42
N ALA A 39 12.03 -7.59 9.11
CA ALA A 39 12.69 -6.40 8.59
C ALA A 39 11.96 -5.10 9.01
N LEU A 40 10.62 -5.10 8.89
CA LEU A 40 9.81 -3.96 9.31
C LEU A 40 9.90 -3.72 10.82
N THR A 41 9.85 -4.78 11.62
CA THR A 41 9.96 -4.69 13.08
C THR A 41 11.29 -4.08 13.50
N ASP A 42 12.40 -4.49 12.87
CA ASP A 42 13.71 -3.90 13.13
C ASP A 42 13.74 -2.42 12.74
N CYS A 43 13.20 -2.05 11.57
CA CYS A 43 13.12 -0.65 11.16
C CYS A 43 12.30 0.20 12.13
N ILE A 44 11.22 -0.32 12.70
CA ILE A 44 10.41 0.37 13.70
C ILE A 44 11.20 0.52 15.02
N ASN A 45 11.85 -0.53 15.49
CA ASN A 45 12.65 -0.52 16.72
C ASN A 45 13.84 0.43 16.63
N GLU A 46 14.43 0.58 15.46
CA GLU A 46 15.52 1.52 15.17
C GLU A 46 15.03 2.97 14.95
N GLY A 47 13.71 3.22 14.97
CA GLY A 47 13.13 4.55 14.77
C GLY A 47 13.28 5.09 13.34
N LEU A 48 13.38 4.21 12.34
CA LEU A 48 13.57 4.59 10.94
C LEU A 48 12.26 4.91 10.22
N VAL A 49 11.12 4.50 10.78
CA VAL A 49 9.79 4.55 10.14
C VAL A 49 8.90 5.55 10.86
N PHE A 50 8.30 6.48 10.14
CA PHE A 50 7.32 7.43 10.68
C PHE A 50 5.93 6.79 10.79
N SER A 51 5.50 6.09 9.76
CA SER A 51 4.25 5.37 9.71
C SER A 51 4.35 4.15 8.80
N CYS A 52 3.52 3.15 9.05
CA CYS A 52 3.39 1.99 8.16
C CYS A 52 1.97 1.45 8.19
N HIS A 53 1.60 0.79 7.10
CA HIS A 53 0.32 0.13 6.95
C HIS A 53 0.50 -1.15 6.13
N ASP A 54 -0.23 -2.20 6.47
CA ASP A 54 -0.30 -3.42 5.67
C ASP A 54 -1.14 -3.20 4.41
N ILE A 55 -0.88 -3.99 3.38
CA ILE A 55 -1.69 -4.01 2.17
C ILE A 55 -2.69 -5.16 2.31
N ALA A 56 -3.96 -4.80 2.50
CA ALA A 56 -5.07 -5.72 2.73
C ALA A 56 -6.23 -5.40 1.78
N ASP A 57 -7.47 -5.34 2.29
CA ASP A 57 -8.69 -5.09 1.53
C ASP A 57 -8.60 -3.76 0.74
N GLY A 58 -8.95 -3.83 -0.56
CA GLY A 58 -8.82 -2.69 -1.47
C GLY A 58 -7.41 -2.39 -1.98
N GLY A 59 -6.43 -3.23 -1.62
CA GLY A 59 -5.07 -3.21 -2.13
C GLY A 59 -4.28 -1.96 -1.74
N VAL A 60 -3.21 -1.68 -2.50
CA VAL A 60 -2.32 -0.55 -2.21
C VAL A 60 -3.00 0.81 -2.34
N ALA A 61 -4.06 0.91 -3.15
CA ALA A 61 -4.80 2.17 -3.29
C ALA A 61 -5.49 2.57 -1.99
N SER A 62 -6.19 1.63 -1.33
CA SER A 62 -6.82 1.86 -0.03
C SER A 62 -5.77 2.12 1.06
N THR A 63 -4.72 1.32 1.11
CA THR A 63 -3.59 1.50 2.05
C THR A 63 -3.00 2.90 1.98
N LEU A 64 -2.69 3.39 0.77
CA LEU A 64 -2.15 4.74 0.58
C LEU A 64 -3.14 5.82 1.00
N ALA A 65 -4.43 5.66 0.67
CA ALA A 65 -5.45 6.61 1.08
C ALA A 65 -5.57 6.68 2.61
N GLU A 66 -5.68 5.56 3.28
CA GLU A 66 -5.83 5.48 4.75
C GLU A 66 -4.64 6.08 5.49
N MET A 67 -3.42 5.89 5.00
CA MET A 67 -2.21 6.52 5.56
C MET A 67 -2.27 8.05 5.53
N THR A 68 -3.01 8.66 4.58
CA THR A 68 -3.15 10.12 4.47
C THR A 68 -4.22 10.70 5.42
N PHE A 69 -5.14 9.90 5.94
CA PHE A 69 -6.33 10.39 6.67
C PHE A 69 -6.01 10.97 8.05
N GLY A 70 -4.89 10.57 8.67
CA GLY A 70 -4.52 11.00 10.01
C GLY A 70 -4.24 12.49 10.10
N ASN A 71 -3.38 12.99 9.22
CA ASN A 71 -2.88 14.37 9.23
C ASN A 71 -3.27 15.19 7.98
N GLY A 72 -3.92 14.57 6.99
CA GLY A 72 -4.34 15.23 5.76
C GLY A 72 -3.19 15.50 4.77
N ILE A 73 -2.04 14.87 4.95
CA ILE A 73 -0.91 14.94 4.03
C ILE A 73 -1.10 13.90 2.95
N GLY A 74 -1.14 14.33 1.70
CA GLY A 74 -1.29 13.47 0.54
C GLY A 74 0.02 12.83 0.07
N CYS A 75 -0.01 12.23 -1.11
CA CYS A 75 1.15 11.56 -1.69
C CYS A 75 1.14 11.62 -3.22
N ASP A 76 2.33 11.54 -3.81
CA ASP A 76 2.56 11.36 -5.25
C ASP A 76 3.32 10.04 -5.47
N ILE A 77 2.62 9.05 -6.02
CA ILE A 77 3.06 7.66 -6.08
C ILE A 77 3.13 7.17 -7.53
N THR A 78 4.20 6.49 -7.85
CA THR A 78 4.36 5.74 -9.11
C THR A 78 4.84 4.33 -8.80
N ILE A 79 4.01 3.35 -9.11
CA ILE A 79 4.35 1.92 -8.99
C ILE A 79 4.54 1.38 -10.41
N ASN A 80 5.77 1.04 -10.74
CA ASN A 80 6.12 0.46 -12.05
C ASN A 80 5.90 -1.05 -12.02
N SER A 81 5.16 -1.57 -12.97
CA SER A 81 4.92 -3.00 -13.18
C SER A 81 4.38 -3.23 -14.59
N ASP A 82 4.57 -4.43 -15.11
CA ASP A 82 3.99 -4.86 -16.40
C ASP A 82 2.50 -5.22 -16.28
N LEU A 83 1.95 -5.25 -15.08
CA LEU A 83 0.54 -5.50 -14.82
C LEU A 83 -0.33 -4.29 -15.21
N PRO A 84 -1.57 -4.51 -15.64
CA PRO A 84 -2.57 -3.45 -15.79
C PRO A 84 -2.72 -2.65 -14.49
N THR A 85 -2.89 -1.34 -14.60
CA THR A 85 -2.89 -0.43 -13.44
C THR A 85 -3.90 -0.82 -12.37
N PHE A 86 -5.12 -1.26 -12.74
CA PHE A 86 -6.13 -1.68 -11.76
C PHE A 86 -5.68 -2.91 -10.96
N LYS A 87 -4.90 -3.81 -11.57
CA LYS A 87 -4.31 -4.96 -10.85
C LYS A 87 -3.20 -4.53 -9.89
N ILE A 88 -2.38 -3.54 -10.28
CA ILE A 88 -1.37 -2.97 -9.39
C ILE A 88 -2.03 -2.37 -8.15
N LEU A 89 -3.09 -1.58 -8.36
CA LEU A 89 -3.70 -0.78 -7.31
C LEU A 89 -4.59 -1.58 -6.36
N PHE A 90 -5.34 -2.54 -6.88
CA PHE A 90 -6.42 -3.22 -6.16
C PHE A 90 -6.18 -4.70 -5.87
N SER A 91 -5.03 -5.26 -6.30
CA SER A 91 -4.64 -6.60 -5.89
C SER A 91 -4.36 -6.63 -4.39
N GLU A 92 -5.01 -7.54 -3.69
CA GLU A 92 -4.90 -7.72 -2.25
C GLU A 92 -3.76 -8.68 -1.86
N THR A 93 -2.76 -8.79 -2.75
CA THR A 93 -1.48 -9.42 -2.45
C THR A 93 -0.82 -8.67 -1.31
N GLY A 94 -0.55 -9.31 -0.19
CA GLY A 94 0.00 -8.70 1.01
C GLY A 94 1.27 -7.86 0.79
N GLY A 95 1.79 -7.30 1.85
CA GLY A 95 2.94 -6.40 1.87
C GLY A 95 2.72 -5.20 2.80
N PHE A 96 3.64 -4.25 2.76
CA PHE A 96 3.59 -3.07 3.63
C PHE A 96 3.95 -1.80 2.87
N VAL A 97 3.28 -0.71 3.19
CA VAL A 97 3.68 0.64 2.82
C VAL A 97 4.29 1.31 4.04
N LEU A 98 5.45 1.95 3.87
CA LEU A 98 6.18 2.65 4.92
C LEU A 98 6.40 4.10 4.50
N GLU A 99 6.24 5.01 5.45
CA GLU A 99 6.70 6.38 5.34
C GLU A 99 8.00 6.54 6.12
N VAL A 100 9.02 7.05 5.47
CA VAL A 100 10.37 7.22 6.05
C VAL A 100 10.94 8.59 5.66
N SER A 101 11.86 9.13 6.47
CA SER A 101 12.60 10.30 6.04
C SER A 101 13.57 9.96 4.90
N PRO A 102 13.90 10.93 4.03
CA PRO A 102 14.90 10.70 2.98
C PRO A 102 16.24 10.18 3.52
N GLU A 103 16.66 10.63 4.70
CA GLU A 103 17.91 10.22 5.35
C GLU A 103 17.90 8.75 5.79
N ASN A 104 16.73 8.20 6.08
CA ASN A 104 16.56 6.82 6.55
C ASN A 104 16.32 5.81 5.42
N ALA A 105 16.08 6.27 4.19
CA ALA A 105 15.69 5.40 3.08
C ALA A 105 16.70 4.27 2.82
N ASP A 106 17.98 4.58 2.77
CA ASP A 106 19.05 3.59 2.54
C ASP A 106 19.18 2.59 3.71
N ALA A 107 18.96 3.05 4.95
CA ALA A 107 18.97 2.18 6.12
C ALA A 107 17.82 1.18 6.11
N VAL A 108 16.63 1.64 5.72
CA VAL A 108 15.45 0.77 5.53
C VAL A 108 15.71 -0.27 4.44
N ILE A 109 16.21 0.13 3.27
CA ILE A 109 16.55 -0.80 2.18
C ILE A 109 17.57 -1.83 2.67
N SER A 110 18.61 -1.40 3.38
CA SER A 110 19.63 -2.28 3.95
C SER A 110 19.03 -3.28 4.96
N ASN A 111 18.11 -2.85 5.82
CA ASN A 111 17.43 -3.74 6.78
C ASN A 111 16.60 -4.81 6.10
N PHE A 112 15.79 -4.44 5.11
CA PHE A 112 15.02 -5.43 4.34
C PHE A 112 15.93 -6.44 3.63
N SER A 113 17.02 -5.97 3.02
CA SER A 113 18.00 -6.84 2.34
C SER A 113 18.65 -7.86 3.26
N LYS A 114 18.87 -7.58 4.56
CA LYS A 114 19.38 -8.54 5.55
C LYS A 114 18.49 -9.78 5.69
N TYR A 115 17.19 -9.59 5.50
CA TYR A 115 16.19 -10.65 5.55
C TYR A 115 15.87 -11.26 4.18
N GLY A 116 16.62 -10.89 3.13
CA GLY A 116 16.36 -11.35 1.76
C GLY A 116 15.02 -10.87 1.21
N SER A 117 14.56 -9.71 1.69
CA SER A 117 13.31 -9.10 1.24
C SER A 117 13.61 -7.75 0.56
N ASP A 118 12.88 -7.46 -0.52
CA ASP A 118 13.02 -6.21 -1.24
C ASP A 118 12.03 -5.15 -0.76
N VAL A 119 12.47 -3.90 -0.74
CA VAL A 119 11.64 -2.73 -0.52
C VAL A 119 11.94 -1.67 -1.57
N PHE A 120 10.90 -1.05 -2.11
CA PHE A 120 11.01 -0.11 -3.21
C PHE A 120 10.51 1.26 -2.80
N GLN A 121 11.22 2.32 -3.17
CA GLN A 121 10.68 3.65 -3.11
C GLN A 121 9.65 3.82 -4.23
N ILE A 122 8.43 4.19 -3.88
CA ILE A 122 7.31 4.33 -4.82
C ILE A 122 6.84 5.78 -4.99
N GLY A 123 7.35 6.71 -4.20
CA GLY A 123 6.98 8.13 -4.29
C GLY A 123 7.33 8.92 -3.06
N THR A 124 6.64 10.03 -2.87
CA THR A 124 6.84 10.97 -1.76
C THR A 124 5.52 11.40 -1.15
N THR A 125 5.55 11.76 0.14
CA THR A 125 4.43 12.42 0.83
C THR A 125 4.54 13.94 0.65
N GLY A 126 3.39 14.62 0.67
CA GLY A 126 3.29 16.07 0.52
C GLY A 126 1.95 16.46 -0.08
N SER A 127 1.68 17.75 -0.21
CA SER A 127 0.42 18.28 -0.74
C SER A 127 -0.82 17.87 0.09
N ASN A 128 -2.00 18.06 -0.47
CA ASN A 128 -3.28 17.63 0.09
C ASN A 128 -4.06 16.71 -0.87
N THR A 129 -3.36 16.12 -1.84
CA THR A 129 -3.94 15.21 -2.84
C THR A 129 -3.26 13.86 -2.81
N ILE A 130 -4.01 12.82 -3.11
CA ILE A 130 -3.52 11.46 -3.35
C ILE A 130 -3.40 11.29 -4.86
N GLN A 131 -2.19 11.21 -5.38
CA GLN A 131 -1.92 10.96 -6.78
C GLN A 131 -1.22 9.60 -6.94
N ILE A 132 -1.79 8.70 -7.73
CA ILE A 132 -1.22 7.36 -7.95
C ILE A 132 -1.24 7.04 -9.44
N ASN A 133 -0.07 6.76 -10.02
CA ASN A 133 0.11 6.32 -11.41
C ASN A 133 -0.60 7.20 -12.44
N ARG A 134 -0.87 8.48 -12.12
CA ARG A 134 -1.64 9.43 -12.95
C ARG A 134 -3.08 8.97 -13.28
N VAL A 135 -3.62 8.00 -12.57
CA VAL A 135 -5.00 7.49 -12.72
C VAL A 135 -5.87 7.77 -11.50
N VAL A 136 -5.25 7.94 -10.35
CA VAL A 136 -5.92 8.44 -9.14
C VAL A 136 -5.42 9.85 -8.90
N ASP A 137 -6.34 10.80 -8.74
CA ASP A 137 -6.08 12.18 -8.35
C ASP A 137 -7.29 12.66 -7.54
N ILE A 138 -7.17 12.61 -6.22
CA ILE A 138 -8.27 12.92 -5.30
C ILE A 138 -7.76 13.76 -4.13
N VAL A 139 -8.54 14.71 -3.67
CA VAL A 139 -8.23 15.47 -2.46
C VAL A 139 -8.39 14.58 -1.23
N VAL A 140 -7.42 14.64 -0.31
CA VAL A 140 -7.43 13.80 0.91
C VAL A 140 -8.71 13.95 1.72
N SER A 141 -9.25 15.20 1.85
CA SER A 141 -10.49 15.43 2.58
C SER A 141 -11.68 14.68 2.00
N ASP A 142 -11.79 14.65 0.66
CA ASP A 142 -12.91 14.02 -0.04
C ASP A 142 -12.83 12.49 0.06
N ALA A 143 -11.63 11.94 -0.08
CA ALA A 143 -11.38 10.52 0.14
C ALA A 143 -11.72 10.11 1.58
N LYS A 144 -11.27 10.89 2.57
CA LYS A 144 -11.55 10.66 4.00
C LYS A 144 -13.04 10.74 4.31
N GLU A 145 -13.76 11.72 3.75
CA GLU A 145 -15.21 11.86 3.94
C GLU A 145 -15.96 10.66 3.38
N THR A 146 -15.60 10.22 2.17
CA THR A 146 -16.18 9.02 1.55
C THR A 146 -15.93 7.78 2.39
N TRP A 147 -14.70 7.57 2.86
CA TRP A 147 -14.33 6.45 3.73
C TRP A 147 -15.10 6.47 5.05
N ALA A 148 -15.17 7.63 5.73
CA ALA A 148 -15.82 7.76 7.02
C ALA A 148 -17.35 7.59 6.97
N ASN A 149 -17.98 7.88 5.83
CA ASN A 149 -19.44 7.82 5.66
C ASN A 149 -19.91 6.56 4.94
N GLY A 150 -19.01 5.78 4.33
CA GLY A 150 -19.37 4.64 3.50
C GLY A 150 -20.25 3.57 4.16
N LEU A 151 -20.09 3.36 5.48
CA LEU A 151 -20.96 2.47 6.24
C LEU A 151 -22.28 3.15 6.67
N ARG A 152 -22.22 4.47 6.94
CA ARG A 152 -23.39 5.23 7.43
C ARG A 152 -24.48 5.32 6.35
N GLU A 153 -24.12 5.34 5.09
CA GLU A 153 -25.06 5.39 3.95
C GLU A 153 -25.73 4.04 3.66
N LYS A 154 -25.24 2.96 4.26
CA LYS A 154 -25.77 1.59 4.09
C LYS A 154 -26.58 1.11 5.29
N LEU A 155 -26.64 1.88 6.36
CA LEU A 155 -27.40 1.62 7.58
C LEU A 155 -28.68 2.44 7.62
#